data_9b16d2e601c958944fb60232a34f1d38
#
_entry.id   9b16d2e601c958944fb60232a34f1d38
#
_cell.length_a   1.000
_cell.length_b   1.000
_cell.length_c   1.000
_cell.angle_alpha   90.00
_cell.angle_beta   90.00
_cell.angle_gamma   90.00
#
_symmetry.space_group_name_H-M   'P 1'
#
loop_
_entity.id
_entity.type
_entity.pdbx_description
1 polymer ?
#
loop_
_entity_poly.entity_id
_entity_poly.type
_entity_poly.pdbx_seq_one_letter_code
_entity_poly.pdbx_strand_id
1 'polypeptide(L)'
;MKLYTMWAAVYFSLVFMLGFNFTEHMLFYASKKYPIEDSYSKYIAEHGGSTNAFTSTERTNFYFDVNSDSLHDALDRFAQFFIKPLMSPDAVHREIKAVDSENQKNLLSDPWRMSQLQNHLCDENHPYHKFGTGNWDTLEVKAKEKGLDTRLELIKFYDSHYSANLMKLVVYGKDSLDNLQNLVENKFCDIRDIGRKPFSFPGHPCSSEHLQILVKAVPIKQGHTLRILWPITPNVRCYKEGPCKYISHLIGHEGEGSLFYILKKLGWAISLEAGEGDWSYDFSFFSVVIRLTDEGQEHMEDAVGLLFRYITLLQTSGTPKWIFDELQTICETGFHYRDKGPPIHYVVNISSNMQIFPPEDWLIASSMPSKFSPDAIQNILNE
;
A
#
# COMPACT_ATOMS: atom_id res chain seq x y z
N MET A 1 19.01 1.77 19.50
CA MET A 1 18.27 2.25 18.33
C MET A 1 16.83 1.83 18.48
N LYS A 2 15.90 2.76 18.41
CA LYS A 2 14.53 2.53 18.89
C LYS A 2 13.52 3.27 18.05
N LEU A 3 12.44 2.63 17.76
CA LEU A 3 11.50 2.98 16.72
C LEU A 3 10.09 3.18 17.20
N TYR A 4 9.38 4.08 16.53
CA TYR A 4 8.02 4.45 16.88
C TYR A 4 7.21 4.74 15.63
N THR A 5 6.10 4.06 15.49
CA THR A 5 5.21 4.23 14.36
C THR A 5 3.80 4.43 14.83
N MET A 6 3.11 5.41 14.29
CA MET A 6 1.69 5.59 14.47
C MET A 6 0.96 5.34 13.17
N TRP A 7 -0.10 4.54 13.23
CA TRP A 7 -1.01 4.30 12.12
C TRP A 7 -2.32 5.03 12.35
N ALA A 8 -2.66 5.89 11.43
CA ALA A 8 -4.02 6.35 11.27
C ALA A 8 -4.61 5.65 10.06
N ALA A 9 -5.49 4.68 10.27
CA ALA A 9 -6.34 4.22 9.19
C ALA A 9 -7.40 5.29 8.97
N VAL A 10 -7.29 5.96 7.87
CA VAL A 10 -8.22 6.99 7.50
C VAL A 10 -9.05 6.45 6.35
N TYR A 11 -10.33 6.32 6.54
CA TYR A 11 -11.28 5.80 5.58
C TYR A 11 -11.94 6.92 4.80
N PHE A 12 -12.14 6.73 3.51
CA PHE A 12 -12.60 7.73 2.58
C PHE A 12 -14.10 7.88 2.41
N SER A 13 -14.50 9.11 2.14
CA SER A 13 -15.70 9.43 1.40
C SER A 13 -15.33 10.10 0.07
N LEU A 14 -15.96 9.72 -0.94
CA LEU A 14 -16.09 9.87 -2.38
C LEU A 14 -15.49 11.08 -3.12
N VAL A 15 -14.81 12.04 -2.54
CA VAL A 15 -14.50 13.29 -3.27
C VAL A 15 -13.02 13.58 -3.45
N PHE A 16 -12.09 13.01 -2.65
CA PHE A 16 -10.70 13.47 -2.67
C PHE A 16 -9.66 12.38 -2.33
N MET A 17 -9.26 11.53 -3.27
CA MET A 17 -7.97 10.81 -3.14
C MET A 17 -6.80 11.80 -3.00
N LEU A 18 -6.91 12.99 -3.58
CA LEU A 18 -5.97 14.10 -3.42
C LEU A 18 -5.76 14.56 -1.95
N GLY A 19 -6.77 14.39 -1.10
CA GLY A 19 -6.71 14.84 0.30
C GLY A 19 -5.73 14.06 1.17
N PHE A 20 -5.46 12.78 0.90
CA PHE A 20 -4.62 11.94 1.78
C PHE A 20 -3.14 12.22 1.62
N ASN A 21 -2.62 12.08 0.42
CA ASN A 21 -1.20 12.32 0.16
C ASN A 21 -0.84 13.76 0.55
N PHE A 22 -1.67 14.73 0.17
CA PHE A 22 -1.44 16.12 0.51
C PHE A 22 -1.56 16.40 2.02
N THR A 23 -2.53 15.76 2.72
CA THR A 23 -2.62 15.85 4.19
C THR A 23 -1.41 15.20 4.86
N GLU A 24 -0.96 14.04 4.37
CA GLU A 24 0.22 13.37 4.86
C GLU A 24 1.42 14.33 4.89
N HIS A 25 1.71 14.97 3.78
CA HIS A 25 2.81 15.96 3.67
C HIS A 25 2.64 17.10 4.66
N MET A 26 1.46 17.69 4.74
CA MET A 26 1.20 18.87 5.57
C MET A 26 1.35 18.63 7.07
N LEU A 27 1.16 17.39 7.54
CA LEU A 27 1.29 17.07 8.97
C LEU A 27 2.73 17.18 9.49
N PHE A 28 3.73 17.10 8.61
CA PHE A 28 5.14 17.24 8.97
C PHE A 28 5.56 18.68 9.24
N TYR A 29 4.81 19.68 8.77
CA TYR A 29 5.24 21.08 8.78
C TYR A 29 5.31 21.68 10.17
N ALA A 30 4.17 21.85 10.83
CA ALA A 30 4.09 22.51 12.13
C ALA A 30 2.81 22.11 12.89
N SER A 31 2.82 22.33 14.20
CA SER A 31 1.66 22.17 15.06
C SER A 31 1.46 23.39 15.96
N LYS A 32 0.29 23.49 16.59
CA LYS A 32 0.03 24.59 17.54
C LYS A 32 1.05 24.64 18.67
N LYS A 33 1.51 23.49 19.15
CA LYS A 33 2.51 23.37 20.23
C LYS A 33 3.93 23.66 19.73
N TYR A 34 4.23 23.29 18.50
CA TYR A 34 5.52 23.46 17.83
C TYR A 34 5.31 24.24 16.53
N PRO A 35 5.19 25.59 16.60
CA PRO A 35 4.76 26.40 15.47
C PRO A 35 5.86 26.68 14.42
N ILE A 36 7.11 26.33 14.75
CA ILE A 36 8.24 26.49 13.81
C ILE A 36 8.18 25.37 12.80
N GLU A 37 8.11 25.72 11.52
CA GLU A 37 8.11 24.75 10.42
C GLU A 37 9.36 23.86 10.47
N ASP A 38 9.20 22.60 10.04
CA ASP A 38 10.25 21.56 10.03
C ASP A 38 10.88 21.23 11.39
N SER A 39 10.38 21.81 12.48
CA SER A 39 10.94 21.60 13.82
C SER A 39 10.87 20.12 14.28
N TYR A 40 9.91 19.35 13.76
CA TYR A 40 9.83 17.92 14.02
C TYR A 40 10.90 17.15 13.27
N SER A 41 10.96 17.28 11.95
CA SER A 41 11.94 16.55 11.12
C SER A 41 13.37 16.90 11.49
N LYS A 42 13.63 18.19 11.79
CA LYS A 42 14.91 18.66 12.29
C LYS A 42 15.25 18.02 13.64
N TYR A 43 14.30 17.98 14.59
CA TYR A 43 14.51 17.33 15.89
C TYR A 43 14.86 15.85 15.73
N ILE A 44 14.13 15.11 14.90
CA ILE A 44 14.42 13.69 14.63
C ILE A 44 15.83 13.51 14.06
N ALA A 45 16.21 14.31 13.04
CA ALA A 45 17.52 14.22 12.41
C ALA A 45 18.66 14.60 13.37
N GLU A 46 18.52 15.66 14.17
CA GLU A 46 19.52 16.09 15.17
C GLU A 46 19.72 15.05 16.29
N HIS A 47 18.74 14.18 16.52
CA HIS A 47 18.82 13.11 17.52
C HIS A 47 19.05 11.73 16.90
N GLY A 48 19.67 11.71 15.71
CA GLY A 48 20.19 10.49 15.06
C GLY A 48 19.10 9.56 14.54
N GLY A 49 17.96 10.11 14.15
CA GLY A 49 16.83 9.38 13.62
C GLY A 49 16.45 9.76 12.20
N SER A 50 15.40 9.11 11.72
CA SER A 50 14.75 9.39 10.45
C SER A 50 13.23 9.37 10.62
N THR A 51 12.51 10.01 9.72
CA THR A 51 11.05 10.01 9.71
C THR A 51 10.55 9.96 8.28
N ASN A 52 9.41 9.31 8.07
CA ASN A 52 8.75 9.27 6.78
C ASN A 52 7.28 8.89 6.96
N ALA A 53 6.53 8.92 5.85
CA ALA A 53 5.18 8.39 5.77
C ALA A 53 4.93 7.77 4.40
N PHE A 54 3.84 7.06 4.26
CA PHE A 54 3.30 6.64 2.97
C PHE A 54 1.79 6.52 3.04
N THR A 55 1.16 6.79 1.92
CA THR A 55 -0.28 6.60 1.74
C THR A 55 -0.53 5.49 0.71
N SER A 56 -1.38 4.55 1.06
CA SER A 56 -1.89 3.49 0.19
C SER A 56 -3.37 3.71 -0.11
N THR A 57 -4.01 2.76 -0.76
CA THR A 57 -5.41 2.85 -1.21
C THR A 57 -6.39 3.26 -0.09
N GLU A 58 -6.22 2.75 1.13
CA GLU A 58 -7.13 2.98 2.26
C GLU A 58 -6.47 3.56 3.50
N ARG A 59 -5.16 3.76 3.51
CA ARG A 59 -4.39 3.95 4.74
C ARG A 59 -3.21 4.87 4.55
N THR A 60 -2.94 5.69 5.59
CA THR A 60 -1.70 6.45 5.69
C THR A 60 -0.91 5.97 6.91
N ASN A 61 0.37 5.75 6.76
CA ASN A 61 1.30 5.35 7.81
C ASN A 61 2.34 6.44 8.02
N PHE A 62 2.47 6.92 9.25
CA PHE A 62 3.52 7.83 9.67
C PHE A 62 4.47 7.10 10.61
N TYR A 63 5.76 7.26 10.45
CA TYR A 63 6.74 6.56 11.26
C TYR A 63 8.04 7.32 11.42
N PHE A 64 8.74 7.05 12.51
CA PHE A 64 10.06 7.60 12.76
C PHE A 64 10.91 6.67 13.62
N ASP A 65 12.20 6.89 13.61
CA ASP A 65 13.14 6.39 14.59
C ASP A 65 13.92 7.54 15.21
N VAL A 66 14.46 7.31 16.41
CA VAL A 66 15.25 8.30 17.12
C VAL A 66 16.13 7.62 18.17
N ASN A 67 17.19 8.26 18.59
CA ASN A 67 17.95 7.81 19.77
C ASN A 67 17.05 7.74 20.99
N SER A 68 17.24 6.70 21.79
CA SER A 68 16.33 6.33 22.87
C SER A 68 16.09 7.41 23.90
N ASP A 69 17.10 8.21 24.19
CA ASP A 69 17.03 9.25 25.23
C ASP A 69 16.21 10.46 24.77
N SER A 70 15.94 10.55 23.46
CA SER A 70 15.14 11.60 22.83
C SER A 70 13.71 11.19 22.51
N LEU A 71 13.30 9.96 22.90
CA LEU A 71 12.00 9.41 22.57
C LEU A 71 10.82 10.23 23.08
N HIS A 72 10.85 10.64 24.33
CA HIS A 72 9.73 11.32 24.97
C HIS A 72 9.35 12.62 24.25
N ASP A 73 10.36 13.40 23.85
CA ASP A 73 10.15 14.64 23.13
C ASP A 73 9.80 14.41 21.65
N ALA A 74 10.32 13.34 21.05
CA ALA A 74 9.96 12.93 19.70
C ALA A 74 8.48 12.51 19.61
N LEU A 75 8.01 11.68 20.58
CA LEU A 75 6.62 11.27 20.68
C LEU A 75 5.68 12.45 20.94
N ASP A 76 6.08 13.39 21.78
CA ASP A 76 5.29 14.59 22.03
C ASP A 76 5.09 15.41 20.76
N ARG A 77 6.14 15.59 19.96
CA ARG A 77 6.06 16.29 18.67
C ARG A 77 5.23 15.52 17.66
N PHE A 78 5.44 14.21 17.58
CA PHE A 78 4.70 13.33 16.68
C PHE A 78 3.20 13.30 16.99
N ALA A 79 2.82 13.25 18.26
CA ALA A 79 1.41 13.28 18.69
C ALA A 79 0.69 14.54 18.17
N GLN A 80 1.41 15.67 18.04
CA GLN A 80 0.83 16.92 17.57
C GLN A 80 0.34 16.90 16.12
N PHE A 81 0.81 15.98 15.29
CA PHE A 81 0.27 15.74 13.94
C PHE A 81 -1.25 15.45 14.01
N PHE A 82 -1.68 14.80 15.07
CA PHE A 82 -3.03 14.27 15.24
C PHE A 82 -3.87 15.06 16.26
N ILE A 83 -3.23 15.94 17.03
CA ILE A 83 -3.91 16.77 18.03
C ILE A 83 -4.28 18.13 17.46
N LYS A 84 -3.29 18.89 16.98
CA LYS A 84 -3.51 20.24 16.41
C LYS A 84 -2.42 20.63 15.40
N PRO A 85 -2.44 20.05 14.19
CA PRO A 85 -1.55 20.49 13.13
C PRO A 85 -1.87 21.93 12.71
N LEU A 86 -0.85 22.65 12.25
CA LEU A 86 -0.98 23.96 11.65
C LEU A 86 -0.82 23.82 10.12
N MET A 87 -1.87 24.13 9.42
CA MET A 87 -1.87 24.17 7.94
C MET A 87 -1.86 25.63 7.53
N SER A 88 -0.67 26.29 7.63
CA SER A 88 -0.55 27.70 7.27
C SER A 88 -0.76 27.90 5.76
N PRO A 89 -1.33 29.03 5.30
CA PRO A 89 -1.54 29.29 3.88
C PRO A 89 -0.24 29.21 3.06
N ASP A 90 0.84 29.77 3.59
CA ASP A 90 2.13 29.79 2.90
C ASP A 90 2.75 28.38 2.79
N ALA A 91 2.62 27.55 3.84
CA ALA A 91 3.06 26.16 3.81
C ALA A 91 2.26 25.34 2.79
N VAL A 92 0.94 25.48 2.76
CA VAL A 92 0.07 24.82 1.78
C VAL A 92 0.47 25.19 0.35
N HIS A 93 0.73 26.47 0.07
CA HIS A 93 1.14 26.90 -1.27
C HIS A 93 2.50 26.34 -1.70
N ARG A 94 3.46 26.25 -0.77
CA ARG A 94 4.76 25.63 -1.06
C ARG A 94 4.63 24.14 -1.28
N GLU A 95 3.80 23.48 -0.50
CA GLU A 95 3.62 22.04 -0.59
C GLU A 95 2.89 21.63 -1.87
N ILE A 96 1.95 22.43 -2.38
CA ILE A 96 1.37 22.20 -3.71
C ILE A 96 2.46 22.12 -4.78
N LYS A 97 3.48 22.96 -4.70
CA LYS A 97 4.62 22.94 -5.64
C LYS A 97 5.52 21.71 -5.44
N ALA A 98 5.70 21.27 -4.20
CA ALA A 98 6.46 20.06 -3.89
C ALA A 98 5.79 18.82 -4.45
N VAL A 99 4.48 18.68 -4.22
CA VAL A 99 3.65 17.57 -4.78
C VAL A 99 3.65 17.62 -6.32
N ASP A 100 3.59 18.82 -6.93
CA ASP A 100 3.70 18.92 -8.40
C ASP A 100 5.06 18.46 -8.90
N SER A 101 6.13 18.84 -8.21
CA SER A 101 7.50 18.41 -8.55
C SER A 101 7.65 16.87 -8.42
N GLU A 102 7.06 16.28 -7.40
CA GLU A 102 7.00 14.83 -7.24
C GLU A 102 6.22 14.16 -8.38
N ASN A 103 5.07 14.71 -8.74
CA ASN A 103 4.29 14.22 -9.86
C ASN A 103 5.10 14.29 -11.17
N GLN A 104 5.81 15.40 -11.44
CA GLN A 104 6.69 15.51 -12.62
C GLN A 104 7.76 14.42 -12.65
N LYS A 105 8.35 14.08 -11.50
CA LYS A 105 9.29 12.97 -11.38
C LYS A 105 8.60 11.63 -11.66
N ASN A 106 7.39 11.43 -11.15
CA ASN A 106 6.62 10.20 -11.32
C ASN A 106 6.20 9.97 -12.77
N LEU A 107 5.99 11.02 -13.56
CA LEU A 107 5.74 10.92 -15.00
C LEU A 107 6.91 10.31 -15.79
N LEU A 108 8.12 10.30 -15.22
CA LEU A 108 9.31 9.67 -15.80
C LEU A 108 9.49 8.21 -15.33
N SER A 109 8.54 7.65 -14.61
CA SER A 109 8.58 6.28 -14.08
C SER A 109 7.48 5.42 -14.70
N ASP A 110 7.88 4.39 -15.45
CA ASP A 110 6.91 3.48 -16.07
C ASP A 110 5.97 2.79 -15.05
N PRO A 111 6.42 2.33 -13.86
CA PRO A 111 5.50 1.80 -12.86
C PRO A 111 4.40 2.78 -12.43
N TRP A 112 4.74 4.05 -12.18
CA TRP A 112 3.77 5.10 -11.82
C TRP A 112 2.79 5.40 -12.96
N ARG A 113 3.29 5.50 -14.18
CA ARG A 113 2.46 5.72 -15.38
C ARG A 113 1.48 4.58 -15.59
N MET A 114 1.95 3.33 -15.44
CA MET A 114 1.10 2.16 -15.59
C MET A 114 0.07 2.04 -14.46
N SER A 115 0.43 2.38 -13.22
CA SER A 115 -0.53 2.43 -12.12
C SER A 115 -1.63 3.47 -12.37
N GLN A 116 -1.27 4.69 -12.80
CA GLN A 116 -2.26 5.71 -13.13
C GLN A 116 -3.12 5.34 -14.34
N LEU A 117 -2.55 4.67 -15.34
CA LEU A 117 -3.29 4.15 -16.49
C LEU A 117 -4.30 3.08 -16.06
N GLN A 118 -3.90 2.16 -15.18
CA GLN A 118 -4.80 1.16 -14.61
C GLN A 118 -5.97 1.82 -13.87
N ASN A 119 -5.71 2.82 -13.03
CA ASN A 119 -6.77 3.56 -12.36
C ASN A 119 -7.74 4.20 -13.36
N HIS A 120 -7.21 4.84 -14.41
CA HIS A 120 -8.00 5.51 -15.44
C HIS A 120 -8.86 4.56 -16.28
N LEU A 121 -8.47 3.29 -16.41
CA LEU A 121 -9.23 2.26 -17.14
C LEU A 121 -10.35 1.61 -16.32
N CYS A 122 -10.47 1.95 -15.04
CA CYS A 122 -11.55 1.49 -14.18
C CYS A 122 -12.80 2.38 -14.30
N ASP A 123 -13.89 1.98 -13.65
CA ASP A 123 -15.14 2.73 -13.60
C ASP A 123 -14.90 4.17 -13.08
N GLU A 124 -15.32 5.17 -13.87
CA GLU A 124 -15.15 6.59 -13.55
C GLU A 124 -15.86 7.01 -12.25
N ASN A 125 -16.92 6.30 -11.87
CA ASN A 125 -17.68 6.53 -10.65
C ASN A 125 -17.02 5.89 -9.42
N HIS A 126 -16.09 4.95 -9.61
CA HIS A 126 -15.40 4.31 -8.51
C HIS A 126 -14.22 5.18 -8.01
N PRO A 127 -14.03 5.33 -6.68
CA PRO A 127 -12.95 6.16 -6.13
C PRO A 127 -11.55 5.78 -6.62
N TYR A 128 -11.30 4.52 -6.95
CA TYR A 128 -10.03 4.03 -7.47
C TYR A 128 -9.66 4.62 -8.84
N HIS A 129 -10.63 5.02 -9.66
CA HIS A 129 -10.39 5.69 -10.95
C HIS A 129 -9.64 7.02 -10.81
N LYS A 130 -9.73 7.66 -9.65
CA LYS A 130 -9.26 9.03 -9.46
C LYS A 130 -7.73 9.11 -9.42
N PHE A 131 -7.23 10.27 -9.84
CA PHE A 131 -5.83 10.62 -9.74
C PHE A 131 -5.39 10.72 -8.27
N GLY A 132 -4.42 9.88 -7.86
CA GLY A 132 -4.12 9.63 -6.45
C GLY A 132 -3.12 10.59 -5.79
N THR A 133 -2.18 11.18 -6.57
CA THR A 133 -1.07 11.96 -5.98
C THR A 133 -1.32 13.46 -5.91
N GLY A 134 -2.03 14.02 -6.87
CA GLY A 134 -2.18 15.46 -7.02
C GLY A 134 -1.05 16.10 -7.87
N ASN A 135 -1.32 17.29 -8.34
CA ASN A 135 -0.37 18.17 -9.04
C ASN A 135 -0.88 19.61 -8.99
N TRP A 136 -0.11 20.56 -9.53
CA TRP A 136 -0.49 21.97 -9.59
C TRP A 136 -1.86 22.19 -10.24
N ASP A 137 -2.14 21.52 -11.34
CA ASP A 137 -3.40 21.66 -12.06
C ASP A 137 -4.61 21.27 -11.19
N THR A 138 -4.52 20.15 -10.49
CA THR A 138 -5.62 19.65 -9.67
C THR A 138 -5.77 20.36 -8.34
N LEU A 139 -4.65 20.73 -7.68
CA LEU A 139 -4.66 21.30 -6.35
C LEU A 139 -4.79 22.82 -6.33
N GLU A 140 -4.42 23.51 -7.41
CA GLU A 140 -4.44 24.98 -7.48
C GLU A 140 -5.38 25.46 -8.57
N VAL A 141 -5.19 25.07 -9.84
CA VAL A 141 -5.94 25.63 -10.97
C VAL A 141 -7.41 25.19 -10.92
N LYS A 142 -7.65 23.87 -10.97
CA LYS A 142 -9.02 23.32 -10.97
C LYS A 142 -9.76 23.55 -9.66
N ALA A 143 -9.04 23.61 -8.52
CA ALA A 143 -9.66 23.99 -7.27
C ALA A 143 -10.21 25.43 -7.33
N LYS A 144 -9.44 26.38 -7.81
CA LYS A 144 -9.87 27.78 -7.97
C LYS A 144 -10.99 27.94 -8.99
N GLU A 145 -10.94 27.23 -10.11
CA GLU A 145 -12.00 27.24 -11.12
C GLU A 145 -13.35 26.79 -10.53
N LYS A 146 -13.32 25.85 -9.58
CA LYS A 146 -14.50 25.39 -8.85
C LYS A 146 -14.85 26.27 -7.63
N GLY A 147 -14.15 27.38 -7.41
CA GLY A 147 -14.36 28.25 -6.26
C GLY A 147 -13.95 27.62 -4.92
N LEU A 148 -13.07 26.61 -4.94
CA LEU A 148 -12.59 25.91 -3.75
C LEU A 148 -11.27 26.52 -3.26
N ASP A 149 -11.14 26.64 -1.95
CA ASP A 149 -9.87 26.94 -1.27
C ASP A 149 -9.24 25.62 -0.83
N THR A 150 -8.13 25.24 -1.45
CA THR A 150 -7.44 23.96 -1.19
C THR A 150 -7.08 23.77 0.28
N ARG A 151 -6.68 24.86 0.97
CA ARG A 151 -6.38 24.80 2.40
C ARG A 151 -7.63 24.52 3.23
N LEU A 152 -8.73 25.19 2.94
CA LEU A 152 -9.99 24.96 3.66
C LEU A 152 -10.51 23.54 3.43
N GLU A 153 -10.41 23.03 2.22
CA GLU A 153 -10.80 21.64 1.90
C GLU A 153 -9.87 20.63 2.62
N LEU A 154 -8.58 20.91 2.70
CA LEU A 154 -7.63 20.11 3.46
C LEU A 154 -7.97 20.05 4.96
N ILE A 155 -8.31 21.18 5.56
CA ILE A 155 -8.72 21.26 6.98
C ILE A 155 -10.02 20.47 7.19
N LYS A 156 -11.02 20.65 6.31
CA LYS A 156 -12.28 19.88 6.36
C LYS A 156 -12.02 18.38 6.23
N PHE A 157 -11.12 18.01 5.32
CA PHE A 157 -10.71 16.63 5.14
C PHE A 157 -10.08 16.06 6.41
N TYR A 158 -9.08 16.75 6.98
CA TYR A 158 -8.45 16.36 8.23
C TYR A 158 -9.49 16.23 9.36
N ASP A 159 -10.34 17.23 9.53
CA ASP A 159 -11.37 17.26 10.57
C ASP A 159 -12.41 16.14 10.44
N SER A 160 -12.71 15.72 9.22
CA SER A 160 -13.70 14.67 8.98
C SER A 160 -13.13 13.26 8.95
N HIS A 161 -11.81 13.10 8.75
CA HIS A 161 -11.21 11.79 8.53
C HIS A 161 -10.26 11.35 9.65
N TYR A 162 -9.54 12.24 10.30
CA TYR A 162 -8.61 11.89 11.36
C TYR A 162 -9.35 11.75 12.70
N SER A 163 -9.49 10.51 13.18
CA SER A 163 -10.21 10.17 14.41
C SER A 163 -9.49 9.06 15.18
N ALA A 164 -9.32 9.23 16.48
CA ALA A 164 -8.55 8.33 17.33
C ALA A 164 -9.02 6.86 17.24
N ASN A 165 -10.32 6.63 17.10
CA ASN A 165 -10.87 5.26 16.99
C ASN A 165 -10.43 4.51 15.75
N LEU A 166 -9.94 5.20 14.71
CA LEU A 166 -9.40 4.60 13.49
C LEU A 166 -7.87 4.48 13.52
N MET A 167 -7.21 4.98 14.56
CA MET A 167 -5.75 5.00 14.65
C MET A 167 -5.22 3.79 15.40
N LYS A 168 -4.09 3.26 14.95
CA LYS A 168 -3.31 2.23 15.62
C LYS A 168 -1.90 2.76 15.86
N LEU A 169 -1.42 2.64 17.07
CA LEU A 169 -0.08 3.09 17.47
C LEU A 169 0.76 1.91 17.92
N VAL A 170 1.97 1.83 17.37
CA VAL A 170 2.98 0.87 17.81
C VAL A 170 4.20 1.64 18.30
N VAL A 171 4.63 1.37 19.52
CA VAL A 171 5.82 1.95 20.12
C VAL A 171 6.78 0.84 20.51
N TYR A 172 8.01 0.91 20.02
CA TYR A 172 9.08 -0.02 20.34
C TYR A 172 10.23 0.71 21.04
N GLY A 173 10.52 0.35 22.27
CA GLY A 173 11.49 1.06 23.11
C GLY A 173 12.19 0.18 24.13
N LYS A 174 13.14 0.79 24.90
CA LYS A 174 13.93 0.10 25.97
C LYS A 174 13.23 0.11 27.32
N ASP A 175 12.30 1.04 27.49
CA ASP A 175 11.63 1.23 28.74
C ASP A 175 10.67 0.07 29.01
N SER A 176 10.25 -0.08 30.27
CA SER A 176 9.25 -1.08 30.62
C SER A 176 7.94 -0.81 29.90
N LEU A 177 7.13 -1.84 29.69
CA LEU A 177 5.82 -1.70 29.05
C LEU A 177 4.93 -0.69 29.78
N ASP A 178 4.95 -0.69 31.12
CA ASP A 178 4.18 0.25 31.93
C ASP A 178 4.61 1.70 31.69
N ASN A 179 5.93 1.95 31.59
CA ASN A 179 6.44 3.29 31.30
C ASN A 179 6.06 3.74 29.88
N LEU A 180 6.16 2.85 28.89
CA LEU A 180 5.75 3.15 27.52
C LEU A 180 4.26 3.39 27.42
N GLN A 181 3.45 2.60 28.13
CA GLN A 181 1.99 2.79 28.19
C GLN A 181 1.65 4.16 28.78
N ASN A 182 2.18 4.48 29.95
CA ASN A 182 1.97 5.78 30.60
C ASN A 182 2.40 6.95 29.71
N LEU A 183 3.52 6.81 29.00
CA LEU A 183 4.02 7.82 28.08
C LEU A 183 3.05 8.04 26.92
N VAL A 184 2.58 6.95 26.30
CA VAL A 184 1.62 7.00 25.19
C VAL A 184 0.30 7.61 25.65
N GLU A 185 -0.27 7.13 26.74
CA GLU A 185 -1.53 7.65 27.29
C GLU A 185 -1.45 9.17 27.55
N ASN A 186 -0.35 9.64 28.14
CA ASN A 186 -0.16 11.06 28.44
C ASN A 186 0.05 11.93 27.17
N LYS A 187 0.62 11.39 26.09
CA LYS A 187 0.95 12.19 24.88
C LYS A 187 -0.15 12.16 23.83
N PHE A 188 -0.97 11.11 23.79
CA PHE A 188 -1.94 10.88 22.72
C PHE A 188 -3.40 11.00 23.18
N CYS A 189 -3.68 11.19 24.47
CA CYS A 189 -5.04 11.29 25.01
C CYS A 189 -5.87 12.45 24.43
N ASP A 190 -5.21 13.51 23.94
CA ASP A 190 -5.89 14.69 23.38
C ASP A 190 -6.26 14.52 21.90
N ILE A 191 -5.95 13.38 21.28
CA ILE A 191 -6.39 13.12 19.91
C ILE A 191 -7.91 12.97 19.89
N ARG A 192 -8.54 13.75 19.02
CA ARG A 192 -10.00 13.79 18.90
C ARG A 192 -10.55 12.45 18.41
N ASP A 193 -11.56 11.93 19.09
CA ASP A 193 -12.37 10.80 18.65
C ASP A 193 -13.77 11.31 18.24
N ILE A 194 -14.15 11.08 17.00
CA ILE A 194 -15.47 11.45 16.45
C ILE A 194 -16.34 10.22 16.17
N GLY A 195 -15.92 9.03 16.62
CA GLY A 195 -16.64 7.77 16.40
C GLY A 195 -16.83 7.43 14.92
N ARG A 196 -15.84 7.76 14.08
CA ARG A 196 -15.95 7.58 12.62
C ARG A 196 -15.98 6.09 12.28
N LYS A 197 -16.89 5.72 11.39
CA LYS A 197 -16.89 4.38 10.81
C LYS A 197 -15.77 4.25 9.77
N PRO A 198 -15.15 3.07 9.68
CA PRO A 198 -14.27 2.74 8.57
C PRO A 198 -14.94 3.02 7.21
N PHE A 199 -14.15 3.42 6.24
CA PHE A 199 -14.61 3.57 4.87
C PHE A 199 -14.72 2.18 4.22
N SER A 200 -15.64 2.05 3.27
CA SER A 200 -15.79 0.88 2.42
C SER A 200 -15.96 1.35 0.98
N PHE A 201 -15.27 0.72 0.07
CA PHE A 201 -15.44 1.00 -1.35
C PHE A 201 -16.78 0.42 -1.84
N PRO A 202 -17.40 1.00 -2.88
CA PRO A 202 -18.70 0.55 -3.41
C PRO A 202 -18.59 -0.72 -4.28
N GLY A 203 -17.71 -1.65 -3.94
CA GLY A 203 -17.45 -2.88 -4.67
C GLY A 203 -16.16 -2.83 -5.50
N HIS A 204 -16.11 -3.62 -6.56
CA HIS A 204 -14.92 -3.72 -7.41
C HIS A 204 -14.87 -2.57 -8.43
N PRO A 205 -13.68 -1.97 -8.69
CA PRO A 205 -13.55 -0.85 -9.64
C PRO A 205 -13.70 -1.23 -11.11
N CYS A 206 -13.80 -2.51 -11.45
CA CYS A 206 -13.99 -2.99 -12.81
C CYS A 206 -15.33 -3.72 -12.95
N SER A 207 -16.18 -3.24 -13.85
CA SER A 207 -17.33 -3.97 -14.37
C SER A 207 -16.94 -4.79 -15.61
N SER A 208 -17.88 -5.55 -16.18
CA SER A 208 -17.64 -6.31 -17.41
C SER A 208 -17.15 -5.45 -18.60
N GLU A 209 -17.51 -4.17 -18.62
CA GLU A 209 -17.10 -3.23 -19.67
C GLU A 209 -15.63 -2.82 -19.58
N HIS A 210 -15.03 -2.99 -18.41
CA HIS A 210 -13.62 -2.68 -18.12
C HIS A 210 -12.70 -3.91 -18.25
N LEU A 211 -13.25 -5.05 -18.65
CA LEU A 211 -12.50 -6.29 -18.86
C LEU A 211 -12.18 -6.53 -20.34
N GLN A 212 -11.25 -7.41 -20.61
CA GLN A 212 -10.84 -7.81 -21.98
C GLN A 212 -10.29 -6.64 -22.83
N ILE A 213 -9.65 -5.67 -22.17
CA ILE A 213 -9.05 -4.51 -22.82
C ILE A 213 -7.57 -4.76 -23.05
N LEU A 214 -7.12 -4.63 -24.29
CA LEU A 214 -5.70 -4.60 -24.64
C LEU A 214 -5.20 -3.17 -24.70
N VAL A 215 -4.22 -2.85 -23.87
CA VAL A 215 -3.57 -1.53 -23.84
C VAL A 215 -2.14 -1.64 -24.31
N LYS A 216 -1.76 -0.80 -25.27
CA LYS A 216 -0.37 -0.67 -25.75
C LYS A 216 0.18 0.67 -25.28
N ALA A 217 1.19 0.65 -24.41
CA ALA A 217 1.83 1.84 -23.88
C ALA A 217 3.29 1.90 -24.33
N VAL A 218 3.76 3.09 -24.68
CA VAL A 218 5.18 3.30 -25.03
C VAL A 218 5.94 3.51 -23.69
N PRO A 219 6.94 2.65 -23.38
CA PRO A 219 7.72 2.80 -22.17
C PRO A 219 8.74 3.95 -22.31
N ILE A 220 9.17 4.49 -21.16
CA ILE A 220 10.29 5.45 -21.10
C ILE A 220 11.63 4.69 -21.10
N LYS A 221 11.71 3.59 -20.35
CA LYS A 221 12.88 2.73 -20.33
C LYS A 221 12.80 1.68 -21.41
N GLN A 222 13.93 1.36 -22.02
CA GLN A 222 14.00 0.27 -22.98
C GLN A 222 13.60 -1.06 -22.34
N GLY A 223 12.90 -1.88 -23.12
CA GLY A 223 12.44 -3.21 -22.74
C GLY A 223 10.96 -3.42 -23.03
N HIS A 224 10.56 -4.66 -22.98
CA HIS A 224 9.21 -5.11 -23.27
C HIS A 224 8.62 -5.77 -22.00
N THR A 225 7.48 -5.27 -21.57
CA THR A 225 6.76 -5.81 -20.40
C THR A 225 5.34 -6.13 -20.80
N LEU A 226 4.95 -7.37 -20.62
CA LEU A 226 3.59 -7.84 -20.73
C LEU A 226 3.01 -7.93 -19.30
N ARG A 227 1.92 -7.23 -19.04
CA ARG A 227 1.21 -7.30 -17.76
C ARG A 227 -0.24 -7.71 -18.01
N ILE A 228 -0.66 -8.77 -17.36
CA ILE A 228 -2.04 -9.25 -17.39
C ILE A 228 -2.62 -9.07 -15.99
N LEU A 229 -3.85 -8.55 -15.92
CA LEU A 229 -4.53 -8.19 -14.67
C LEU A 229 -5.91 -8.82 -14.63
N TRP A 230 -6.24 -9.40 -13.49
CA TRP A 230 -7.57 -9.90 -13.18
C TRP A 230 -8.11 -9.22 -11.92
N PRO A 231 -9.35 -8.72 -11.92
CA PRO A 231 -10.03 -8.39 -10.68
C PRO A 231 -10.33 -9.68 -9.92
N ILE A 232 -10.03 -9.68 -8.63
CA ILE A 232 -10.23 -10.86 -7.78
C ILE A 232 -10.83 -10.47 -6.43
N THR A 233 -11.41 -11.46 -5.75
CA THR A 233 -11.77 -11.36 -4.34
C THR A 233 -10.51 -11.09 -3.50
N PRO A 234 -10.50 -10.06 -2.62
CA PRO A 234 -9.32 -9.73 -1.82
C PRO A 234 -8.86 -10.87 -0.92
N ASN A 235 -7.58 -11.23 -1.04
CA ASN A 235 -6.96 -12.29 -0.22
C ASN A 235 -6.99 -11.96 1.29
N VAL A 236 -7.05 -10.68 1.65
CA VAL A 236 -7.16 -10.24 3.04
C VAL A 236 -8.39 -10.82 3.75
N ARG A 237 -9.45 -11.14 3.02
CA ARG A 237 -10.67 -11.79 3.57
C ARG A 237 -10.48 -13.27 3.87
N CYS A 238 -9.49 -13.90 3.25
CA CYS A 238 -9.14 -15.32 3.40
C CYS A 238 -7.62 -15.50 3.62
N TYR A 239 -7.02 -14.60 4.41
CA TYR A 239 -5.58 -14.58 4.65
C TYR A 239 -5.03 -15.86 5.29
N LYS A 240 -5.86 -16.57 6.10
CA LYS A 240 -5.49 -17.87 6.71
C LYS A 240 -5.36 -18.97 5.67
N GLU A 241 -6.19 -18.93 4.65
CA GLU A 241 -6.18 -19.85 3.52
C GLU A 241 -5.10 -19.49 2.49
N GLY A 242 -4.83 -18.21 2.29
CA GLY A 242 -3.78 -17.66 1.43
C GLY A 242 -3.85 -18.12 -0.04
N PRO A 243 -5.04 -18.12 -0.70
CA PRO A 243 -5.17 -18.68 -2.05
C PRO A 243 -4.29 -17.97 -3.08
N CYS A 244 -4.18 -16.64 -3.01
CA CYS A 244 -3.31 -15.89 -3.92
C CYS A 244 -1.84 -16.27 -3.76
N LYS A 245 -1.39 -16.59 -2.54
CA LYS A 245 0.00 -17.03 -2.31
C LYS A 245 0.26 -18.40 -2.95
N TYR A 246 -0.70 -19.31 -2.87
CA TYR A 246 -0.62 -20.62 -3.52
C TYR A 246 -0.55 -20.49 -5.05
N ILE A 247 -1.42 -19.68 -5.64
CA ILE A 247 -1.48 -19.46 -7.09
C ILE A 247 -0.22 -18.74 -7.58
N SER A 248 0.22 -17.71 -6.84
CA SER A 248 1.46 -16.97 -7.16
C SER A 248 2.69 -17.87 -7.18
N HIS A 249 2.78 -18.81 -6.23
CA HIS A 249 3.87 -19.77 -6.17
C HIS A 249 3.89 -20.68 -7.41
N LEU A 250 2.73 -21.16 -7.85
CA LEU A 250 2.65 -22.03 -9.04
C LEU A 250 2.93 -21.28 -10.33
N ILE A 251 2.34 -20.10 -10.54
CA ILE A 251 2.52 -19.32 -11.77
C ILE A 251 3.94 -18.76 -11.82
N GLY A 252 4.49 -18.29 -10.69
CA GLY A 252 5.85 -17.76 -10.60
C GLY A 252 6.95 -18.80 -10.48
N HIS A 253 6.61 -20.11 -10.52
CA HIS A 253 7.61 -21.18 -10.37
C HIS A 253 8.57 -21.22 -11.58
N GLU A 254 9.86 -21.50 -11.31
CA GLU A 254 10.91 -21.46 -12.32
C GLU A 254 11.39 -22.84 -12.78
N GLY A 255 11.00 -23.90 -12.06
CA GLY A 255 11.43 -25.28 -12.35
C GLY A 255 10.83 -25.88 -13.61
N GLU A 256 11.36 -27.02 -14.03
CA GLU A 256 10.87 -27.76 -15.19
C GLU A 256 9.37 -28.04 -15.09
N GLY A 257 8.64 -27.83 -16.19
CA GLY A 257 7.19 -27.94 -16.26
C GLY A 257 6.41 -26.67 -15.90
N SER A 258 7.07 -25.61 -15.38
CA SER A 258 6.43 -24.32 -15.13
C SER A 258 6.29 -23.47 -16.39
N LEU A 259 5.41 -22.49 -16.34
CA LEU A 259 5.22 -21.51 -17.41
C LEU A 259 6.53 -20.77 -17.73
N PHE A 260 7.20 -20.27 -16.70
CA PHE A 260 8.43 -19.50 -16.91
C PHE A 260 9.55 -20.35 -17.51
N TYR A 261 9.68 -21.61 -17.09
CA TYR A 261 10.64 -22.53 -17.70
C TYR A 261 10.45 -22.66 -19.20
N ILE A 262 9.21 -22.80 -19.66
CA ILE A 262 8.88 -22.91 -21.09
C ILE A 262 9.20 -21.60 -21.82
N LEU A 263 8.75 -20.46 -21.30
CA LEU A 263 9.01 -19.15 -21.90
C LEU A 263 10.51 -18.84 -22.00
N LYS A 264 11.28 -19.21 -20.97
CA LYS A 264 12.74 -19.06 -20.94
C LYS A 264 13.43 -19.98 -21.95
N LYS A 265 12.97 -21.22 -22.05
CA LYS A 265 13.50 -22.20 -23.02
C LYS A 265 13.25 -21.77 -24.49
N LEU A 266 12.11 -21.11 -24.74
CA LEU A 266 11.79 -20.51 -26.04
C LEU A 266 12.57 -19.20 -26.31
N GLY A 267 13.28 -18.66 -25.32
CA GLY A 267 13.99 -17.39 -25.44
C GLY A 267 13.08 -16.16 -25.33
N TRP A 268 11.80 -16.30 -24.91
CA TRP A 268 10.82 -15.24 -24.95
C TRP A 268 10.75 -14.41 -23.67
N ALA A 269 11.17 -14.92 -22.52
CA ALA A 269 11.06 -14.23 -21.25
C ALA A 269 12.38 -14.15 -20.49
N ILE A 270 12.60 -13.00 -19.84
CA ILE A 270 13.72 -12.70 -18.94
C ILE A 270 13.32 -13.01 -17.49
N SER A 271 12.09 -12.62 -17.09
CA SER A 271 11.53 -12.90 -15.77
C SER A 271 10.02 -13.01 -15.85
N LEU A 272 9.43 -13.68 -14.85
CA LEU A 272 8.00 -13.77 -14.65
C LEU A 272 7.72 -13.57 -13.17
N GLU A 273 6.79 -12.67 -12.86
CA GLU A 273 6.31 -12.39 -11.51
C GLU A 273 4.78 -12.53 -11.50
N ALA A 274 4.23 -13.13 -10.46
CA ALA A 274 2.80 -13.27 -10.29
C ALA A 274 2.39 -12.98 -8.84
N GLY A 275 1.28 -12.29 -8.65
CA GLY A 275 0.79 -12.00 -7.30
C GLY A 275 -0.37 -11.04 -7.24
N GLU A 276 -0.93 -10.94 -6.03
CA GLU A 276 -1.92 -9.94 -5.69
C GLU A 276 -1.27 -8.57 -5.52
N GLY A 277 -1.89 -7.54 -6.06
CA GLY A 277 -1.46 -6.15 -5.92
C GLY A 277 -2.65 -5.19 -5.96
N ASP A 278 -2.40 -3.91 -5.65
CA ASP A 278 -3.41 -2.84 -5.64
C ASP A 278 -4.70 -3.24 -4.93
N TRP A 279 -4.55 -3.74 -3.69
CA TRP A 279 -5.63 -4.30 -2.91
C TRP A 279 -6.20 -3.32 -1.88
N SER A 280 -7.47 -3.52 -1.60
CA SER A 280 -8.21 -2.95 -0.48
C SER A 280 -8.93 -4.08 0.27
N TYR A 281 -9.72 -3.75 1.27
CA TYR A 281 -10.61 -4.75 1.89
C TYR A 281 -11.77 -5.16 0.96
N ASP A 282 -12.15 -4.29 0.03
CA ASP A 282 -13.33 -4.46 -0.83
C ASP A 282 -12.99 -4.97 -2.24
N PHE A 283 -11.80 -4.70 -2.75
CA PHE A 283 -11.36 -5.16 -4.07
C PHE A 283 -9.86 -5.46 -4.10
N SER A 284 -9.45 -6.27 -5.06
CA SER A 284 -8.05 -6.59 -5.32
C SER A 284 -7.83 -6.96 -6.78
N PHE A 285 -6.57 -6.94 -7.21
CA PHE A 285 -6.15 -7.40 -8.53
C PHE A 285 -5.08 -8.46 -8.39
N PHE A 286 -5.20 -9.53 -9.17
CA PHE A 286 -4.11 -10.46 -9.40
C PHE A 286 -3.38 -10.06 -10.68
N SER A 287 -2.07 -10.05 -10.67
CA SER A 287 -1.27 -9.70 -11.84
C SER A 287 -0.23 -10.76 -12.18
N VAL A 288 -0.03 -10.98 -13.48
CA VAL A 288 1.14 -11.68 -14.02
C VAL A 288 1.91 -10.70 -14.86
N VAL A 289 3.19 -10.53 -14.53
CA VAL A 289 4.11 -9.60 -15.20
C VAL A 289 5.24 -10.41 -15.82
N ILE A 290 5.37 -10.33 -17.13
CA ILE A 290 6.42 -11.02 -17.89
C ILE A 290 7.32 -9.97 -18.55
N ARG A 291 8.59 -9.98 -18.22
CA ARG A 291 9.60 -9.22 -18.98
C ARG A 291 10.02 -10.03 -20.18
N LEU A 292 9.70 -9.53 -21.35
CA LEU A 292 9.97 -10.18 -22.62
C LEU A 292 11.36 -9.79 -23.16
N THR A 293 11.93 -10.68 -23.95
CA THR A 293 13.04 -10.38 -24.88
C THR A 293 12.49 -9.69 -26.12
N ASP A 294 13.36 -9.25 -27.04
CA ASP A 294 12.94 -8.73 -28.34
C ASP A 294 12.20 -9.82 -29.14
N GLU A 295 12.68 -11.07 -29.11
CA GLU A 295 11.99 -12.22 -29.70
C GLU A 295 10.65 -12.51 -29.02
N GLY A 296 10.59 -12.41 -27.69
CA GLY A 296 9.35 -12.58 -26.93
C GLY A 296 8.31 -11.50 -27.21
N GLN A 297 8.72 -10.30 -27.59
CA GLN A 297 7.83 -9.24 -28.07
C GLN A 297 7.11 -9.63 -29.38
N GLU A 298 7.81 -10.31 -30.30
CA GLU A 298 7.21 -10.80 -31.54
C GLU A 298 6.21 -11.94 -31.28
N HIS A 299 6.42 -12.70 -30.19
CA HIS A 299 5.60 -13.83 -29.77
C HIS A 299 4.68 -13.50 -28.56
N MET A 300 4.31 -12.23 -28.37
CA MET A 300 3.51 -11.80 -27.21
C MET A 300 2.18 -12.55 -27.09
N GLU A 301 1.48 -12.74 -28.21
CA GLU A 301 0.18 -13.45 -28.23
C GLU A 301 0.34 -14.93 -27.88
N ASP A 302 1.41 -15.55 -28.34
CA ASP A 302 1.73 -16.95 -27.99
C ASP A 302 2.06 -17.08 -26.49
N ALA A 303 2.81 -16.13 -25.93
CA ALA A 303 3.11 -16.08 -24.51
C ALA A 303 1.83 -15.95 -23.66
N VAL A 304 0.90 -15.09 -24.06
CA VAL A 304 -0.44 -14.98 -23.46
C VAL A 304 -1.20 -16.31 -23.58
N GLY A 305 -1.18 -16.92 -24.76
CA GLY A 305 -1.81 -18.23 -24.98
C GLY A 305 -1.24 -19.33 -24.09
N LEU A 306 0.07 -19.36 -23.87
CA LEU A 306 0.72 -20.29 -22.94
C LEU A 306 0.30 -20.04 -21.49
N LEU A 307 0.20 -18.78 -21.06
CA LEU A 307 -0.29 -18.43 -19.71
C LEU A 307 -1.71 -18.95 -19.49
N PHE A 308 -2.63 -18.69 -20.40
CA PHE A 308 -4.01 -19.15 -20.25
C PHE A 308 -4.13 -20.69 -20.27
N ARG A 309 -3.32 -21.37 -21.08
CA ARG A 309 -3.24 -22.86 -21.05
C ARG A 309 -2.70 -23.34 -19.70
N TYR A 310 -1.73 -22.65 -19.13
CA TYR A 310 -1.19 -23.00 -17.83
C TYR A 310 -2.23 -22.77 -16.71
N ILE A 311 -2.98 -21.66 -16.75
CA ILE A 311 -4.08 -21.41 -15.83
C ILE A 311 -5.15 -22.53 -15.96
N THR A 312 -5.53 -22.91 -17.19
CA THR A 312 -6.47 -24.03 -17.41
C THR A 312 -5.95 -25.35 -16.85
N LEU A 313 -4.63 -25.59 -16.98
CA LEU A 313 -4.01 -26.75 -16.35
C LEU A 313 -4.17 -26.71 -14.83
N LEU A 314 -3.91 -25.58 -14.19
CA LEU A 314 -4.08 -25.41 -12.73
C LEU A 314 -5.54 -25.62 -12.31
N GLN A 315 -6.49 -25.07 -13.05
CA GLN A 315 -7.93 -25.22 -12.80
C GLN A 315 -8.39 -26.69 -12.86
N THR A 316 -7.80 -27.48 -13.77
CA THR A 316 -8.22 -28.88 -14.03
C THR A 316 -7.42 -29.91 -13.24
N SER A 317 -6.21 -29.58 -12.80
CA SER A 317 -5.34 -30.50 -12.04
C SER A 317 -5.71 -30.66 -10.58
N GLY A 318 -6.64 -29.82 -10.09
CA GLY A 318 -6.98 -29.73 -8.68
C GLY A 318 -5.90 -29.01 -7.84
N THR A 319 -6.13 -28.99 -6.54
CA THR A 319 -5.29 -28.26 -5.57
C THR A 319 -4.60 -29.22 -4.60
N PRO A 320 -3.44 -29.80 -4.94
CA PRO A 320 -2.74 -30.75 -4.09
C PRO A 320 -2.32 -30.13 -2.75
N LYS A 321 -2.66 -30.80 -1.65
CA LYS A 321 -2.33 -30.31 -0.29
C LYS A 321 -0.83 -30.20 -0.04
N TRP A 322 -0.02 -31.09 -0.61
CA TRP A 322 1.43 -31.10 -0.40
C TRP A 322 2.11 -29.79 -0.84
N ILE A 323 1.58 -29.11 -1.88
CA ILE A 323 2.07 -27.80 -2.32
C ILE A 323 1.80 -26.74 -1.24
N PHE A 324 0.62 -26.79 -0.63
CA PHE A 324 0.30 -25.90 0.49
C PHE A 324 1.20 -26.17 1.68
N ASP A 325 1.44 -27.43 2.03
CA ASP A 325 2.30 -27.83 3.15
C ASP A 325 3.75 -27.39 2.92
N GLU A 326 4.25 -27.46 1.68
CA GLU A 326 5.57 -26.95 1.29
C GLU A 326 5.64 -25.42 1.45
N LEU A 327 4.65 -24.68 0.93
CA LEU A 327 4.55 -23.24 1.08
C LEU A 327 4.49 -22.81 2.55
N GLN A 328 3.68 -23.51 3.35
CA GLN A 328 3.60 -23.27 4.77
C GLN A 328 4.97 -23.46 5.43
N THR A 329 5.67 -24.54 5.12
CA THR A 329 7.02 -24.81 5.63
C THR A 329 8.02 -23.72 5.24
N ILE A 330 7.97 -23.25 4.00
CA ILE A 330 8.81 -22.13 3.51
C ILE A 330 8.49 -20.85 4.31
N CYS A 331 7.21 -20.54 4.50
CA CYS A 331 6.79 -19.36 5.25
C CYS A 331 7.19 -19.43 6.74
N GLU A 332 7.00 -20.60 7.38
CA GLU A 332 7.39 -20.84 8.77
C GLU A 332 8.91 -20.73 8.95
N THR A 333 9.67 -21.33 8.05
CA THR A 333 11.15 -21.21 8.05
C THR A 333 11.57 -19.75 7.88
N GLY A 334 11.01 -19.06 6.91
CA GLY A 334 11.28 -17.64 6.69
C GLY A 334 10.89 -16.74 7.87
N PHE A 335 9.84 -17.11 8.61
CA PHE A 335 9.43 -16.38 9.81
C PHE A 335 10.38 -16.64 11.00
N HIS A 336 10.71 -17.91 11.29
CA HIS A 336 11.51 -18.29 12.45
C HIS A 336 13.00 -17.96 12.31
N TYR A 337 13.53 -18.01 11.09
CA TYR A 337 14.95 -17.78 10.81
C TYR A 337 15.21 -16.41 10.15
N ARG A 338 14.22 -15.52 10.19
CA ARG A 338 14.41 -14.15 9.69
C ARG A 338 15.45 -13.42 10.54
N ASP A 339 16.44 -12.85 9.89
CA ASP A 339 17.38 -11.95 10.53
C ASP A 339 16.68 -10.74 11.15
N LYS A 340 17.24 -10.23 12.24
CA LYS A 340 16.76 -9.00 12.87
C LYS A 340 16.93 -7.83 11.90
N GLY A 341 15.90 -7.51 11.18
CA GLY A 341 15.83 -6.32 10.35
C GLY A 341 15.80 -5.02 11.19
N PRO A 342 15.94 -3.86 10.55
CA PRO A 342 15.77 -2.58 11.23
C PRO A 342 14.42 -2.55 11.95
N PRO A 343 14.37 -2.19 13.24
CA PRO A 343 13.13 -2.16 14.02
C PRO A 343 12.03 -1.31 13.37
N ILE A 344 12.39 -0.30 12.52
CA ILE A 344 11.42 0.54 11.77
C ILE A 344 10.50 -0.32 10.89
N HIS A 345 11.04 -1.27 10.18
CA HIS A 345 10.24 -2.17 9.35
C HIS A 345 9.31 -3.06 10.20
N TYR A 346 9.79 -3.46 11.39
CA TYR A 346 8.98 -4.24 12.31
C TYR A 346 7.75 -3.47 12.80
N VAL A 347 7.92 -2.23 13.29
CA VAL A 347 6.78 -1.44 13.80
C VAL A 347 5.84 -1.01 12.67
N VAL A 348 6.35 -0.69 11.47
CA VAL A 348 5.54 -0.40 10.28
C VAL A 348 4.68 -1.60 9.90
N ASN A 349 5.26 -2.81 9.88
CA ASN A 349 4.51 -4.02 9.56
C ASN A 349 3.44 -4.34 10.61
N ILE A 350 3.78 -4.23 11.90
CA ILE A 350 2.81 -4.52 12.98
C ILE A 350 1.68 -3.50 12.97
N SER A 351 1.96 -2.20 12.83
CA SER A 351 0.91 -1.20 12.76
C SER A 351 0.00 -1.41 11.55
N SER A 352 0.56 -1.85 10.42
CA SER A 352 -0.20 -2.26 9.24
C SER A 352 -1.13 -3.44 9.54
N ASN A 353 -0.58 -4.49 10.16
CA ASN A 353 -1.34 -5.68 10.51
C ASN A 353 -2.46 -5.38 11.51
N MET A 354 -2.24 -4.48 12.48
CA MET A 354 -3.25 -4.06 13.47
C MET A 354 -4.49 -3.43 12.86
N GLN A 355 -4.39 -2.90 11.66
CA GLN A 355 -5.53 -2.32 10.93
C GLN A 355 -6.37 -3.37 10.21
N ILE A 356 -5.77 -4.52 9.89
CA ILE A 356 -6.32 -5.49 8.96
C ILE A 356 -6.79 -6.74 9.68
N PHE A 357 -5.97 -7.22 10.61
CA PHE A 357 -6.11 -8.53 11.23
C PHE A 357 -6.52 -8.44 12.69
N PRO A 358 -7.13 -9.51 13.26
CA PRO A 358 -7.42 -9.58 14.68
C PRO A 358 -6.13 -9.69 15.52
N PRO A 359 -6.19 -9.29 16.81
CA PRO A 359 -5.00 -9.19 17.68
C PRO A 359 -4.13 -10.44 17.75
N GLU A 360 -4.71 -11.61 17.74
CA GLU A 360 -4.01 -12.90 17.78
C GLU A 360 -3.13 -13.17 16.55
N ASP A 361 -3.42 -12.52 15.44
CA ASP A 361 -2.76 -12.77 14.15
C ASP A 361 -1.82 -11.62 13.71
N TRP A 362 -1.68 -10.54 14.50
CA TRP A 362 -0.88 -9.35 14.10
C TRP A 362 0.55 -9.65 13.72
N LEU A 363 1.17 -10.67 14.32
CA LEU A 363 2.58 -11.03 14.06
C LEU A 363 2.75 -11.91 12.82
N ILE A 364 1.72 -12.68 12.44
CA ILE A 364 1.85 -13.78 11.50
C ILE A 364 0.98 -13.66 10.25
N ALA A 365 -0.15 -12.96 10.32
CA ALA A 365 -1.19 -12.96 9.30
C ALA A 365 -0.72 -12.60 7.89
N SER A 366 0.19 -11.62 7.75
CA SER A 366 0.74 -11.22 6.45
C SER A 366 1.76 -12.21 5.86
N SER A 367 2.26 -13.14 6.69
CA SER A 367 3.39 -14.01 6.33
C SER A 367 3.02 -15.47 6.15
N MET A 368 2.11 -16.00 6.95
CA MET A 368 1.89 -17.45 7.09
C MET A 368 0.44 -17.84 6.85
N PRO A 369 0.11 -18.47 5.71
CA PRO A 369 -1.14 -19.19 5.57
C PRO A 369 -1.16 -20.36 6.57
N SER A 370 -2.29 -20.58 7.22
CA SER A 370 -2.42 -21.58 8.30
C SER A 370 -3.51 -22.62 8.07
N LYS A 371 -4.31 -22.44 7.02
CA LYS A 371 -5.48 -23.30 6.77
C LYS A 371 -5.57 -23.65 5.29
N PHE A 372 -5.38 -24.93 4.97
CA PHE A 372 -5.59 -25.42 3.61
C PHE A 372 -7.08 -25.40 3.23
N SER A 373 -7.41 -24.75 2.12
CA SER A 373 -8.76 -24.71 1.55
C SER A 373 -8.71 -24.83 0.03
N PRO A 374 -8.95 -26.03 -0.51
CA PRO A 374 -9.06 -26.24 -1.96
C PRO A 374 -10.10 -25.31 -2.60
N ASP A 375 -11.24 -25.13 -1.93
CA ASP A 375 -12.33 -24.31 -2.45
C ASP A 375 -11.92 -22.83 -2.58
N ALA A 376 -11.19 -22.28 -1.59
CA ALA A 376 -10.71 -20.90 -1.66
C ALA A 376 -9.71 -20.70 -2.83
N ILE A 377 -8.82 -21.68 -3.04
CA ILE A 377 -7.85 -21.64 -4.15
C ILE A 377 -8.58 -21.76 -5.50
N GLN A 378 -9.53 -22.73 -5.59
CA GLN A 378 -10.29 -22.95 -6.82
C GLN A 378 -11.18 -21.74 -7.17
N ASN A 379 -11.76 -21.07 -6.18
CA ASN A 379 -12.57 -19.88 -6.41
C ASN A 379 -11.74 -18.77 -7.06
N ILE A 380 -10.55 -18.45 -6.53
CA ILE A 380 -9.66 -17.44 -7.14
C ILE A 380 -9.18 -17.87 -8.55
N LEU A 381 -8.92 -19.16 -8.77
CA LEU A 381 -8.55 -19.66 -10.11
C LEU A 381 -9.69 -19.56 -11.14
N ASN A 382 -10.93 -19.47 -10.68
CA ASN A 382 -12.11 -19.37 -11.55
C ASN A 382 -12.56 -17.91 -11.80
N GLU A 383 -12.07 -16.94 -11.01
CA GLU A 383 -12.26 -15.50 -11.24
C GLU A 383 -11.37 -15.01 -12.38
#